data_fccf4171faa4c0af867712afa17be382
#
_entry.id   fccf4171faa4c0af867712afa17be382
#
_cell.length_a   1.000
_cell.length_b   1.000
_cell.length_c   1.000
_cell.angle_alpha   90.00
_cell.angle_beta   90.00
_cell.angle_gamma   90.00
#
_symmetry.space_group_name_H-M   'P 1'
#
loop_
_entity.id
_entity.type
_entity.pdbx_description
1 polymer ?
#
loop_
_entity_poly.entity_id
_entity_poly.type
_entity_poly.pdbx_seq_one_letter_code
_entity_poly.pdbx_strand_id
1 'polypeptide(L)'
;MNKKSIITLILAVVATISARAINEYHFNSGTAVLKGRILNKPADEWNIISVIIQNAFTDEDAQVLTIPVAADGSFERSIPLPYSQSIKVEDVDFMFLAVGDTLELTKDAKLVDEKGVTFVGNTMSANINRLWPKVRKHYFGEDKLLIKGLTKDKIPAWKKQMVKQMDRVIADIEGDRLPLPAGTSVFEKEVLGASLLSEPLMAIMENYRYNMTTGGLYSIKKDELGAYNDFLASRQKWLLDNPAMLFVIPSPGTFISYVGAYVMFDVAFTRKEDGESRADHYRRATHIAQERYGLIDTDFMQQIALCCHVFRENLLDKGSDPDVLAEYFTAIIPLISSPIVAQHALDRYRQYVKQRELKVVELKPMTKGDSIFQRIIEPYKGNALYVHFWGMYCGPCRAEMLAEREKAELFKDKPVRFIYICDEKESPREPTEKWLADNNIKGEHIYVSHEEWKFLAEKFNIYAPPFSTGVDKDGNIVTINEVNNYAYDMLK
;
A
#
# COMPACT_ATOMS: atom_id res chain seq x y z
N MET A 1 25.45 21.64 4.77
CA MET A 1 25.15 21.45 6.23
C MET A 1 25.67 20.09 6.62
N ASN A 2 26.40 19.88 7.71
CA ASN A 2 26.90 18.56 8.06
C ASN A 2 25.77 17.69 8.68
N LYS A 3 25.94 16.34 8.68
CA LYS A 3 24.95 15.36 9.22
C LYS A 3 24.42 15.74 10.61
N LYS A 4 25.25 16.30 11.50
CA LYS A 4 24.85 16.73 12.84
C LYS A 4 23.89 17.93 12.81
N SER A 5 24.09 18.87 11.90
CA SER A 5 23.26 20.06 11.77
C SER A 5 21.86 19.74 11.23
N ILE A 6 21.72 18.74 10.36
CA ILE A 6 20.43 18.26 9.84
C ILE A 6 19.62 17.63 10.96
N ILE A 7 20.23 16.73 11.74
CA ILE A 7 19.58 16.07 12.87
C ILE A 7 19.15 17.09 13.94
N THR A 8 19.99 18.10 14.21
CA THR A 8 19.68 19.15 15.19
C THR A 8 18.52 20.04 14.74
N LEU A 9 18.45 20.36 13.44
CA LEU A 9 17.35 21.16 12.88
C LEU A 9 16.01 20.40 12.95
N ILE A 10 16.03 19.11 12.62
CA ILE A 10 14.82 18.26 12.70
C ILE A 10 14.35 18.11 14.15
N LEU A 11 15.26 17.89 15.10
CA LEU A 11 14.91 17.82 16.54
C LEU A 11 14.37 19.15 17.07
N ALA A 12 14.83 20.29 16.57
CA ALA A 12 14.31 21.60 16.95
C ALA A 12 12.88 21.83 16.43
N VAL A 13 12.54 21.36 15.24
CA VAL A 13 11.20 21.44 14.65
C VAL A 13 10.21 20.56 15.45
N VAL A 14 10.61 19.35 15.82
CA VAL A 14 9.77 18.42 16.61
C VAL A 14 9.48 18.98 18.02
N ALA A 15 10.39 19.76 18.62
CA ALA A 15 10.25 20.27 19.98
C ALA A 15 9.31 21.50 20.12
N THR A 16 8.88 22.13 19.03
CA THR A 16 8.15 23.41 19.07
C THR A 16 6.65 23.33 18.79
N ILE A 17 6.12 22.14 18.49
CA ILE A 17 4.72 21.99 18.05
C ILE A 17 3.88 21.34 19.14
N SER A 18 2.94 22.12 19.71
CA SER A 18 1.98 21.64 20.71
C SER A 18 0.91 20.76 20.06
N ALA A 19 0.80 19.53 20.55
CA ALA A 19 -0.12 18.49 20.10
C ALA A 19 -1.59 18.88 20.25
N ARG A 20 -2.39 18.72 19.19
CA ARG A 20 -3.79 18.35 19.32
C ARG A 20 -3.84 16.93 19.91
N ALA A 21 -4.75 16.68 20.84
CA ALA A 21 -4.80 15.49 21.68
C ALA A 21 -5.28 14.20 20.97
N ILE A 22 -4.72 13.90 19.81
CA ILE A 22 -4.74 12.54 19.31
C ILE A 22 -3.65 11.81 20.08
N ASN A 23 -3.99 10.68 20.68
CA ASN A 23 -3.05 9.90 21.48
C ASN A 23 -1.84 9.50 20.61
N GLU A 24 -0.74 10.23 20.72
CA GLU A 24 0.50 10.03 19.91
C GLU A 24 1.01 8.59 19.94
N TYR A 25 0.66 7.84 20.97
CA TYR A 25 0.99 6.41 21.08
C TYR A 25 0.56 5.59 19.85
N HIS A 26 -0.60 5.87 19.26
CA HIS A 26 -1.13 5.11 18.12
C HIS A 26 -0.40 5.37 16.81
N PHE A 27 0.39 6.43 16.73
CA PHE A 27 1.23 6.73 15.57
C PHE A 27 2.65 6.17 15.69
N ASN A 28 3.03 5.63 16.84
CA ASN A 28 4.36 5.02 17.01
C ASN A 28 4.39 3.61 16.43
N SER A 29 5.55 3.21 15.91
CA SER A 29 5.81 1.84 15.52
C SER A 29 5.85 0.92 16.74
N GLY A 30 5.43 -0.31 16.57
CA GLY A 30 5.43 -1.32 17.62
C GLY A 30 4.98 -2.66 17.11
N THR A 31 4.53 -3.52 18.02
CA THR A 31 3.99 -4.83 17.69
C THR A 31 2.59 -4.99 18.26
N ALA A 32 1.78 -5.81 17.58
CA ALA A 32 0.51 -6.31 18.08
C ALA A 32 0.48 -7.83 17.92
N VAL A 33 -0.45 -8.49 18.58
CA VAL A 33 -0.64 -9.95 18.42
C VAL A 33 -1.93 -10.20 17.66
N LEU A 34 -1.84 -10.95 16.57
CA LEU A 34 -2.99 -11.51 15.87
C LEU A 34 -3.06 -13.01 16.16
N LYS A 35 -4.13 -13.46 16.78
CA LYS A 35 -4.34 -14.87 17.11
C LYS A 35 -5.80 -15.29 16.89
N GLY A 36 -6.03 -16.58 16.80
CA GLY A 36 -7.40 -17.08 16.66
C GLY A 36 -7.50 -18.53 16.25
N ARG A 37 -8.65 -18.87 15.67
CA ARG A 37 -8.93 -20.22 15.21
C ARG A 37 -9.79 -20.23 13.94
N ILE A 38 -9.38 -21.03 12.98
CA ILE A 38 -10.18 -21.35 11.80
C ILE A 38 -11.09 -22.54 12.15
N LEU A 39 -12.39 -22.28 12.24
CA LEU A 39 -13.41 -23.28 12.47
C LEU A 39 -13.75 -24.01 11.16
N ASN A 40 -14.12 -25.27 11.24
CA ASN A 40 -14.47 -26.10 10.08
C ASN A 40 -13.40 -26.15 9.00
N LYS A 41 -12.12 -26.00 9.40
CA LYS A 41 -10.96 -25.98 8.51
C LYS A 41 -10.91 -27.27 7.67
N PRO A 42 -10.91 -27.20 6.31
CA PRO A 42 -10.58 -28.35 5.47
C PRO A 42 -9.13 -28.82 5.73
N ALA A 43 -8.84 -30.07 5.45
CA ALA A 43 -7.52 -30.66 5.73
C ALA A 43 -6.39 -30.02 4.88
N ASP A 44 -6.73 -29.64 3.67
CA ASP A 44 -5.83 -29.14 2.61
C ASP A 44 -5.93 -27.62 2.37
N GLU A 45 -6.79 -26.94 3.09
CA GLU A 45 -6.95 -25.49 3.00
C GLU A 45 -6.63 -24.80 4.33
N TRP A 46 -6.47 -23.48 4.30
CA TRP A 46 -6.21 -22.65 5.47
C TRP A 46 -5.00 -23.11 6.33
N ASN A 47 -3.98 -23.69 5.67
CA ASN A 47 -2.74 -24.05 6.40
C ASN A 47 -1.86 -22.83 6.69
N ILE A 48 -2.12 -21.73 5.98
CA ILE A 48 -1.39 -20.47 6.09
C ILE A 48 -2.39 -19.33 5.89
N ILE A 49 -2.26 -18.29 6.72
CA ILE A 49 -2.97 -17.03 6.56
C ILE A 49 -1.96 -15.97 6.10
N SER A 50 -2.27 -15.22 5.05
CA SER A 50 -1.49 -14.04 4.64
C SER A 50 -1.98 -12.80 5.35
N VAL A 51 -1.04 -11.99 5.83
CA VAL A 51 -1.31 -10.67 6.44
C VAL A 51 -0.55 -9.61 5.65
N ILE A 52 -1.23 -8.54 5.28
CA ILE A 52 -0.67 -7.44 4.52
C ILE A 52 -0.76 -6.17 5.35
N ILE A 53 0.38 -5.51 5.53
CA ILE A 53 0.56 -4.29 6.31
C ILE A 53 1.10 -3.22 5.38
N GLN A 54 0.52 -2.03 5.40
CA GLN A 54 0.96 -0.91 4.58
C GLN A 54 1.58 0.18 5.45
N ASN A 55 2.58 0.88 4.92
CA ASN A 55 3.15 2.04 5.58
C ASN A 55 2.89 3.30 4.75
N ALA A 56 1.94 4.09 5.21
CA ALA A 56 1.52 5.31 4.57
C ALA A 56 2.59 6.41 4.48
N PHE A 57 3.59 6.35 5.34
CA PHE A 57 4.64 7.37 5.38
C PHE A 57 5.77 7.13 4.38
N THR A 58 5.83 5.96 3.76
CA THR A 58 6.97 5.58 2.91
C THR A 58 6.59 5.27 1.48
N ASP A 59 5.29 5.11 1.17
CA ASP A 59 4.79 4.60 -0.11
C ASP A 59 5.57 3.33 -0.57
N GLU A 60 6.09 2.59 0.42
CA GLU A 60 6.71 1.30 0.18
C GLU A 60 5.66 0.26 -0.15
N ASP A 61 6.08 -0.76 -0.88
CA ASP A 61 5.29 -1.95 -1.05
C ASP A 61 4.81 -2.49 0.30
N ALA A 62 3.56 -2.90 0.35
CA ALA A 62 3.00 -3.45 1.57
C ALA A 62 3.84 -4.63 2.07
N GLN A 63 4.07 -4.72 3.37
CA GLN A 63 4.73 -5.87 3.96
C GLN A 63 3.78 -7.07 3.96
N VAL A 64 4.21 -8.18 3.39
CA VAL A 64 3.47 -9.45 3.38
C VAL A 64 4.06 -10.38 4.42
N LEU A 65 3.21 -10.91 5.29
CA LEU A 65 3.57 -11.90 6.30
C LEU A 65 2.68 -13.13 6.17
N THR A 66 3.20 -14.32 6.52
CA THR A 66 2.42 -15.55 6.60
C THR A 66 2.28 -16.04 8.03
N ILE A 67 1.11 -16.52 8.41
CA ILE A 67 0.84 -17.12 9.72
C ILE A 67 0.51 -18.59 9.50
N PRO A 68 1.34 -19.54 9.98
CA PRO A 68 1.01 -20.94 9.96
C PRO A 68 -0.23 -21.23 10.83
N VAL A 69 -1.12 -22.07 10.32
CA VAL A 69 -2.31 -22.51 11.02
C VAL A 69 -2.11 -23.98 11.43
N ALA A 70 -2.26 -24.27 12.70
CA ALA A 70 -2.13 -25.63 13.23
C ALA A 70 -3.26 -26.56 12.74
N ALA A 71 -3.09 -27.87 12.91
CA ALA A 71 -4.08 -28.87 12.49
C ALA A 71 -5.44 -28.68 13.17
N ASP A 72 -5.47 -28.17 14.40
CA ASP A 72 -6.69 -27.84 15.14
C ASP A 72 -7.31 -26.50 14.74
N GLY A 73 -6.73 -25.83 13.74
CA GLY A 73 -7.15 -24.53 13.23
C GLY A 73 -6.61 -23.32 14.01
N SER A 74 -5.85 -23.50 15.08
CA SER A 74 -5.30 -22.40 15.86
C SER A 74 -4.14 -21.71 15.12
N PHE A 75 -4.01 -20.39 15.33
CA PHE A 75 -2.91 -19.59 14.83
C PHE A 75 -2.58 -18.44 15.77
N GLU A 76 -1.32 -18.02 15.77
CA GLU A 76 -0.85 -16.83 16.50
C GLU A 76 0.43 -16.30 15.86
N ARG A 77 0.52 -14.97 15.71
CA ARG A 77 1.74 -14.29 15.30
C ARG A 77 1.80 -12.87 15.89
N SER A 78 3.02 -12.46 16.27
CA SER A 78 3.34 -11.06 16.54
C SER A 78 3.49 -10.31 15.22
N ILE A 79 2.73 -9.23 15.05
CA ILE A 79 2.66 -8.43 13.83
C ILE A 79 3.40 -7.11 14.09
N PRO A 80 4.50 -6.82 13.38
CA PRO A 80 5.13 -5.51 13.43
C PRO A 80 4.25 -4.50 12.70
N LEU A 81 3.96 -3.38 13.37
CA LEU A 81 3.14 -2.29 12.80
C LEU A 81 3.95 -1.00 12.76
N PRO A 82 3.95 -0.25 11.65
CA PRO A 82 4.54 1.09 11.61
C PRO A 82 3.75 2.09 12.48
N TYR A 83 2.45 1.85 12.66
CA TYR A 83 1.51 2.55 13.53
C TYR A 83 0.23 1.71 13.64
N SER A 84 -0.68 2.06 14.54
CA SER A 84 -2.00 1.40 14.63
C SER A 84 -2.77 1.62 13.32
N GLN A 85 -3.25 0.54 12.67
CA GLN A 85 -3.86 0.65 11.35
C GLN A 85 -4.77 -0.53 11.00
N SER A 86 -5.48 -0.41 9.91
CA SER A 86 -6.10 -1.58 9.29
C SER A 86 -5.07 -2.40 8.54
N ILE A 87 -5.15 -3.70 8.73
CA ILE A 87 -4.38 -4.72 8.02
C ILE A 87 -5.34 -5.57 7.18
N LYS A 88 -4.85 -6.10 6.06
CA LYS A 88 -5.61 -7.09 5.31
C LYS A 88 -5.21 -8.48 5.77
N VAL A 89 -6.17 -9.33 6.07
CA VAL A 89 -5.94 -10.71 6.53
C VAL A 89 -6.67 -11.66 5.62
N GLU A 90 -5.94 -12.32 4.73
CA GLU A 90 -6.46 -13.34 3.78
C GLU A 90 -7.83 -12.95 3.20
N ASP A 91 -8.76 -13.92 3.25
CA ASP A 91 -10.16 -13.78 2.84
C ASP A 91 -11.05 -13.12 3.91
N VAL A 92 -10.46 -12.63 5.01
CA VAL A 92 -11.22 -11.97 6.09
C VAL A 92 -11.43 -10.49 5.81
N ASP A 93 -10.74 -9.98 4.77
CA ASP A 93 -10.75 -8.56 4.41
C ASP A 93 -10.00 -7.67 5.42
N PHE A 94 -10.30 -6.39 5.47
CA PHE A 94 -9.60 -5.45 6.33
C PHE A 94 -10.10 -5.49 7.78
N MET A 95 -9.17 -5.49 8.72
CA MET A 95 -9.46 -5.36 10.14
C MET A 95 -8.48 -4.40 10.82
N PHE A 96 -8.97 -3.63 11.76
CA PHE A 96 -8.15 -2.71 12.54
C PHE A 96 -7.32 -3.47 13.58
N LEU A 97 -6.05 -3.11 13.71
CA LEU A 97 -5.12 -3.65 14.69
C LEU A 97 -4.30 -2.51 15.32
N ALA A 98 -4.44 -2.34 16.63
CA ALA A 98 -3.72 -1.32 17.38
C ALA A 98 -2.36 -1.83 17.86
N VAL A 99 -1.35 -0.97 17.83
CA VAL A 99 -0.03 -1.24 18.43
C VAL A 99 -0.20 -1.57 19.93
N GLY A 100 0.47 -2.61 20.38
CA GLY A 100 0.39 -3.08 21.78
C GLY A 100 -0.83 -3.94 22.10
N ASP A 101 -1.77 -4.10 21.17
CA ASP A 101 -3.01 -4.86 21.39
C ASP A 101 -2.89 -6.34 21.00
N THR A 102 -3.83 -7.13 21.47
CA THR A 102 -4.05 -8.50 21.02
C THR A 102 -5.43 -8.61 20.39
N LEU A 103 -5.47 -8.88 19.09
CA LEU A 103 -6.72 -9.17 18.39
C LEU A 103 -6.90 -10.69 18.31
N GLU A 104 -7.93 -11.19 18.99
CA GLU A 104 -8.33 -12.58 18.93
C GLU A 104 -9.62 -12.73 18.10
N LEU A 105 -9.62 -13.68 17.17
CA LEU A 105 -10.77 -13.94 16.33
C LEU A 105 -11.00 -15.42 16.03
N THR A 106 -12.22 -15.74 15.65
CA THR A 106 -12.55 -17.00 14.97
C THR A 106 -13.08 -16.74 13.59
N LYS A 107 -12.72 -17.58 12.62
CA LYS A 107 -13.24 -17.56 11.25
C LYS A 107 -13.80 -18.92 10.89
N ASP A 108 -15.06 -18.97 10.46
CA ASP A 108 -15.63 -20.18 9.89
C ASP A 108 -15.23 -20.31 8.41
N ALA A 109 -14.42 -21.32 8.07
CA ALA A 109 -13.94 -21.57 6.72
C ALA A 109 -15.05 -21.91 5.70
N LYS A 110 -16.26 -22.28 6.16
CA LYS A 110 -17.42 -22.54 5.29
C LYS A 110 -18.09 -21.26 4.79
N LEU A 111 -17.78 -20.11 5.38
CA LEU A 111 -18.36 -18.82 5.05
C LEU A 111 -17.31 -17.97 4.35
N VAL A 112 -17.70 -17.32 3.25
CA VAL A 112 -16.81 -16.47 2.46
C VAL A 112 -16.68 -15.07 3.05
N ASP A 113 -15.61 -14.37 2.68
CA ASP A 113 -15.30 -12.99 3.07
C ASP A 113 -15.32 -12.78 4.60
N GLU A 114 -15.70 -11.58 5.04
CA GLU A 114 -15.86 -11.24 6.47
C GLU A 114 -17.00 -11.99 7.18
N LYS A 115 -17.82 -12.74 6.44
CA LYS A 115 -18.87 -13.58 7.03
C LYS A 115 -18.25 -14.71 7.83
N GLY A 116 -18.79 -14.94 9.01
CA GLY A 116 -18.29 -15.97 9.92
C GLY A 116 -17.06 -15.55 10.72
N VAL A 117 -16.63 -14.28 10.66
CA VAL A 117 -15.62 -13.73 11.57
C VAL A 117 -16.28 -13.28 12.86
N THR A 118 -15.70 -13.70 13.99
CA THR A 118 -16.12 -13.26 15.33
C THR A 118 -14.89 -12.79 16.10
N PHE A 119 -14.93 -11.56 16.61
CA PHE A 119 -13.86 -10.99 17.43
C PHE A 119 -14.09 -11.29 18.91
N VAL A 120 -13.07 -11.79 19.58
CA VAL A 120 -13.12 -12.24 20.98
C VAL A 120 -12.53 -11.15 21.88
N GLY A 121 -13.00 -11.08 23.14
CA GLY A 121 -12.48 -10.13 24.13
C GLY A 121 -13.00 -8.69 23.94
N ASN A 122 -12.45 -7.79 24.72
CA ASN A 122 -12.85 -6.37 24.78
C ASN A 122 -11.67 -5.42 24.55
N THR A 123 -10.71 -5.85 23.76
CA THR A 123 -9.59 -4.98 23.35
C THR A 123 -10.09 -3.88 22.42
N MET A 124 -9.35 -2.81 22.30
CA MET A 124 -9.67 -1.71 21.39
C MET A 124 -9.85 -2.20 19.95
N SER A 125 -8.93 -3.03 19.46
CA SER A 125 -9.00 -3.63 18.12
C SER A 125 -10.28 -4.46 17.95
N ALA A 126 -10.62 -5.30 18.92
CA ALA A 126 -11.85 -6.12 18.87
C ALA A 126 -13.12 -5.26 18.89
N ASN A 127 -13.14 -4.17 19.65
CA ASN A 127 -14.27 -3.25 19.73
C ASN A 127 -14.49 -2.52 18.40
N ILE A 128 -13.45 -1.92 17.83
CA ILE A 128 -13.51 -1.21 16.54
C ILE A 128 -14.03 -2.16 15.46
N ASN A 129 -13.46 -3.35 15.33
CA ASN A 129 -13.86 -4.33 14.31
C ASN A 129 -15.31 -4.82 14.49
N ARG A 130 -15.80 -4.96 15.71
CA ARG A 130 -17.22 -5.31 15.97
C ARG A 130 -18.20 -4.17 15.71
N LEU A 131 -17.77 -2.94 15.94
CA LEU A 131 -18.62 -1.75 15.75
C LEU A 131 -18.69 -1.33 14.28
N TRP A 132 -17.60 -1.49 13.53
CA TRP A 132 -17.49 -1.06 12.15
C TRP A 132 -18.66 -1.51 11.25
N PRO A 133 -19.01 -2.80 11.14
CA PRO A 133 -20.10 -3.24 10.26
C PRO A 133 -21.46 -2.62 10.65
N LYS A 134 -21.70 -2.41 11.96
CA LYS A 134 -22.95 -1.85 12.47
C LYS A 134 -23.09 -0.37 12.13
N VAL A 135 -22.01 0.40 12.36
CA VAL A 135 -21.96 1.84 12.09
C VAL A 135 -22.01 2.09 10.59
N ARG A 136 -21.25 1.34 9.82
CA ARG A 136 -21.28 1.37 8.36
C ARG A 136 -22.67 1.13 7.80
N LYS A 137 -23.35 0.07 8.26
CA LYS A 137 -24.72 -0.27 7.84
C LYS A 137 -25.71 0.84 8.14
N HIS A 138 -25.56 1.55 9.25
CA HIS A 138 -26.44 2.67 9.60
C HIS A 138 -26.39 3.81 8.57
N TYR A 139 -25.20 4.09 8.01
CA TYR A 139 -25.03 5.19 7.04
C TYR A 139 -25.22 4.76 5.59
N PHE A 140 -24.75 3.58 5.22
CA PHE A 140 -24.63 3.14 3.83
C PHE A 140 -25.44 1.90 3.46
N GLY A 141 -26.10 1.26 4.44
CA GLY A 141 -26.79 -0.02 4.23
C GLY A 141 -25.82 -1.20 4.11
N GLU A 142 -26.29 -2.28 3.50
CA GLU A 142 -25.48 -3.50 3.31
C GLU A 142 -24.67 -3.50 2.01
N ASP A 143 -25.03 -2.67 1.06
CA ASP A 143 -24.41 -2.63 -0.26
C ASP A 143 -23.01 -1.98 -0.21
N LYS A 144 -22.09 -2.53 -1.01
CA LYS A 144 -20.79 -1.87 -1.25
C LYS A 144 -21.04 -0.58 -2.05
N LEU A 145 -20.37 0.51 -1.66
CA LEU A 145 -20.43 1.80 -2.38
C LEU A 145 -19.62 1.73 -3.69
N LEU A 146 -19.94 0.79 -4.56
CA LEU A 146 -19.19 0.57 -5.79
C LEU A 146 -19.88 1.24 -6.98
N ILE A 147 -19.08 1.85 -7.85
CA ILE A 147 -19.50 2.37 -9.16
C ILE A 147 -19.76 1.25 -10.16
N LYS A 148 -19.23 0.06 -9.90
CA LYS A 148 -19.31 -1.08 -10.82
C LYS A 148 -20.78 -1.38 -11.17
N GLY A 149 -21.14 -1.16 -12.45
CA GLY A 149 -22.50 -1.35 -12.96
C GLY A 149 -23.32 -0.05 -13.08
N LEU A 150 -22.80 1.11 -12.68
CA LEU A 150 -23.48 2.39 -12.95
C LEU A 150 -23.25 2.83 -14.40
N THR A 151 -24.32 3.23 -15.05
CA THR A 151 -24.25 3.89 -16.36
C THR A 151 -23.82 5.36 -16.22
N LYS A 152 -23.17 5.92 -17.25
CA LYS A 152 -22.59 7.28 -17.21
C LYS A 152 -23.60 8.37 -16.79
N ASP A 153 -24.86 8.23 -17.18
CA ASP A 153 -25.97 9.15 -16.83
C ASP A 153 -26.32 9.13 -15.34
N LYS A 154 -26.08 8.02 -14.63
CA LYS A 154 -26.37 7.86 -13.19
C LYS A 154 -25.25 8.37 -12.27
N ILE A 155 -24.05 8.52 -12.78
CA ILE A 155 -22.87 8.92 -12.00
C ILE A 155 -23.04 10.27 -11.28
N PRO A 156 -23.58 11.35 -11.92
CA PRO A 156 -23.76 12.64 -11.24
C PRO A 156 -24.71 12.56 -10.04
N ALA A 157 -25.83 11.86 -10.18
CA ALA A 157 -26.80 11.68 -9.09
C ALA A 157 -26.19 10.84 -7.95
N TRP A 158 -25.47 9.81 -8.27
CA TRP A 158 -24.77 8.96 -7.31
C TRP A 158 -23.69 9.76 -6.55
N LYS A 159 -22.83 10.55 -7.22
CA LYS A 159 -21.86 11.45 -6.57
C LYS A 159 -22.54 12.40 -5.58
N LYS A 160 -23.63 13.04 -6.00
CA LYS A 160 -24.39 13.93 -5.12
C LYS A 160 -24.91 13.22 -3.87
N GLN A 161 -25.31 11.96 -4.01
CA GLN A 161 -25.73 11.13 -2.88
C GLN A 161 -24.56 10.84 -1.94
N MET A 162 -23.40 10.45 -2.47
CA MET A 162 -22.19 10.17 -1.66
C MET A 162 -21.74 11.41 -0.87
N VAL A 163 -21.72 12.57 -1.52
CA VAL A 163 -21.41 13.86 -0.86
C VAL A 163 -22.40 14.14 0.27
N LYS A 164 -23.70 13.98 0.02
CA LYS A 164 -24.73 14.19 1.05
C LYS A 164 -24.58 13.25 2.25
N GLN A 165 -24.21 11.98 2.01
CA GLN A 165 -23.95 11.03 3.10
C GLN A 165 -22.71 11.42 3.88
N MET A 166 -21.64 11.86 3.22
CA MET A 166 -20.43 12.35 3.87
C MET A 166 -20.73 13.56 4.76
N ASP A 167 -21.50 14.54 4.25
CA ASP A 167 -21.89 15.72 5.03
C ASP A 167 -22.75 15.35 6.25
N ARG A 168 -23.59 14.33 6.14
CA ARG A 168 -24.33 13.78 7.28
C ARG A 168 -23.39 13.17 8.32
N VAL A 169 -22.41 12.37 7.89
CA VAL A 169 -21.40 11.78 8.78
C VAL A 169 -20.61 12.89 9.50
N ILE A 170 -20.17 13.91 8.78
CA ILE A 170 -19.46 15.07 9.36
C ILE A 170 -20.33 15.73 10.44
N ALA A 171 -21.58 16.04 10.16
CA ALA A 171 -22.50 16.66 11.10
C ALA A 171 -22.73 15.78 12.36
N ASP A 172 -22.74 14.46 12.21
CA ASP A 172 -22.91 13.55 13.33
C ASP A 172 -21.63 13.40 14.16
N ILE A 173 -20.44 13.45 13.53
CA ILE A 173 -19.16 13.52 14.25
C ILE A 173 -19.09 14.83 15.06
N GLU A 174 -19.39 15.98 14.45
CA GLU A 174 -19.36 17.28 15.12
C GLU A 174 -20.35 17.38 16.29
N GLY A 175 -21.51 16.72 16.15
CA GLY A 175 -22.53 16.67 17.17
C GLY A 175 -22.40 15.57 18.22
N ASP A 176 -21.34 14.74 18.16
CA ASP A 176 -21.16 13.51 18.97
C ASP A 176 -22.38 12.58 18.90
N ARG A 177 -22.95 12.42 17.68
CA ARG A 177 -24.17 11.65 17.43
C ARG A 177 -23.93 10.36 16.64
N LEU A 178 -22.68 9.91 16.51
CA LEU A 178 -22.42 8.60 15.90
C LEU A 178 -23.19 7.51 16.67
N PRO A 179 -23.81 6.54 15.98
CA PRO A 179 -24.63 5.50 16.63
C PRO A 179 -23.74 4.45 17.31
N LEU A 180 -23.02 4.87 18.34
CA LEU A 180 -22.05 4.08 19.09
C LEU A 180 -22.55 3.83 20.51
N PRO A 181 -22.16 2.68 21.13
CA PRO A 181 -22.48 2.40 22.52
C PRO A 181 -21.92 3.47 23.49
N ALA A 182 -22.60 3.65 24.59
CA ALA A 182 -22.06 4.46 25.69
C ALA A 182 -20.73 3.85 26.18
N GLY A 183 -19.74 4.72 26.42
CA GLY A 183 -18.39 4.29 26.82
C GLY A 183 -17.42 3.98 25.67
N THR A 184 -17.84 4.12 24.39
CA THR A 184 -16.91 4.12 23.26
C THR A 184 -15.87 5.22 23.46
N SER A 185 -14.59 4.87 23.41
CA SER A 185 -13.50 5.83 23.64
C SER A 185 -13.39 6.86 22.51
N VAL A 186 -12.72 7.98 22.79
CA VAL A 186 -12.49 9.03 21.79
C VAL A 186 -11.78 8.50 20.57
N PHE A 187 -10.73 7.70 20.77
CA PHE A 187 -9.97 7.11 19.67
C PHE A 187 -10.80 6.14 18.81
N GLU A 188 -11.62 5.28 19.43
CA GLU A 188 -12.54 4.40 18.68
C GLU A 188 -13.54 5.23 17.84
N LYS A 189 -14.07 6.34 18.39
CA LYS A 189 -14.93 7.25 17.63
C LYS A 189 -14.20 7.91 16.46
N GLU A 190 -12.96 8.32 16.64
CA GLU A 190 -12.12 8.92 15.60
C GLU A 190 -11.84 7.94 14.46
N VAL A 191 -11.44 6.70 14.77
CA VAL A 191 -11.19 5.66 13.77
C VAL A 191 -12.46 5.33 12.99
N LEU A 192 -13.59 5.13 13.68
CA LEU A 192 -14.86 4.80 13.04
C LEU A 192 -15.41 5.97 12.21
N GLY A 193 -15.29 7.20 12.72
CA GLY A 193 -15.67 8.41 11.99
C GLY A 193 -14.84 8.62 10.73
N ALA A 194 -13.52 8.52 10.82
CA ALA A 194 -12.62 8.60 9.68
C ALA A 194 -12.92 7.50 8.65
N SER A 195 -13.18 6.26 9.11
CA SER A 195 -13.56 5.14 8.23
C SER A 195 -14.86 5.39 7.48
N LEU A 196 -15.87 5.96 8.13
CA LEU A 196 -17.12 6.36 7.48
C LEU A 196 -16.93 7.46 6.43
N LEU A 197 -15.95 8.35 6.61
CA LEU A 197 -15.63 9.38 5.62
C LEU A 197 -14.79 8.84 4.47
N SER A 198 -13.89 7.90 4.74
CA SER A 198 -13.01 7.32 3.74
C SER A 198 -13.78 6.52 2.68
N GLU A 199 -14.81 5.78 3.05
CA GLU A 199 -15.53 4.87 2.13
C GLU A 199 -16.22 5.63 0.97
N PRO A 200 -17.05 6.66 1.18
CA PRO A 200 -17.63 7.43 0.08
C PRO A 200 -16.58 8.24 -0.67
N LEU A 201 -15.52 8.70 0.00
CA LEU A 201 -14.41 9.40 -0.65
C LEU A 201 -13.70 8.47 -1.62
N MET A 202 -13.32 7.27 -1.19
CA MET A 202 -12.70 6.25 -2.03
C MET A 202 -13.57 5.91 -3.25
N ALA A 203 -14.86 5.72 -3.04
CA ALA A 203 -15.80 5.44 -4.12
C ALA A 203 -15.86 6.58 -5.15
N ILE A 204 -15.84 7.84 -4.71
CA ILE A 204 -15.79 9.02 -5.58
C ILE A 204 -14.46 9.03 -6.35
N MET A 205 -13.33 8.80 -5.67
CA MET A 205 -12.00 8.83 -6.27
C MET A 205 -11.78 7.71 -7.28
N GLU A 206 -12.25 6.51 -6.98
CA GLU A 206 -12.19 5.38 -7.92
C GLU A 206 -12.91 5.70 -9.23
N ASN A 207 -14.02 6.43 -9.17
CA ASN A 207 -14.69 6.92 -10.37
C ASN A 207 -13.82 7.86 -11.21
N TYR A 208 -13.10 8.77 -10.59
CA TYR A 208 -12.18 9.63 -11.32
C TYR A 208 -11.05 8.81 -11.95
N ARG A 209 -10.48 7.84 -11.23
CA ARG A 209 -9.46 6.92 -11.75
C ARG A 209 -9.96 6.09 -12.92
N TYR A 210 -11.18 5.56 -12.86
CA TYR A 210 -11.75 4.72 -13.92
C TYR A 210 -11.97 5.52 -15.21
N ASN A 211 -12.40 6.77 -15.10
CA ASN A 211 -12.48 7.67 -16.25
C ASN A 211 -11.10 8.05 -16.82
N MET A 212 -10.05 8.05 -15.98
CA MET A 212 -8.67 8.31 -16.39
C MET A 212 -8.06 7.13 -17.14
N THR A 213 -8.38 5.88 -16.78
CA THR A 213 -7.82 4.68 -17.43
C THR A 213 -8.39 4.41 -18.82
N THR A 214 -9.59 4.89 -19.13
CA THR A 214 -10.19 4.80 -20.47
C THR A 214 -9.69 5.87 -21.45
N GLY A 215 -9.01 6.91 -20.96
CA GLY A 215 -8.44 8.01 -21.76
C GLY A 215 -6.95 8.31 -21.48
N GLY A 216 -6.29 7.50 -20.64
CA GLY A 216 -4.94 7.77 -20.13
C GLY A 216 -4.95 8.67 -18.89
N LEU A 217 -3.95 8.48 -18.02
CA LEU A 217 -3.73 9.19 -16.74
C LEU A 217 -3.77 10.73 -16.83
N TYR A 218 -3.83 11.28 -18.01
CA TYR A 218 -3.66 12.69 -18.34
C TYR A 218 -4.91 13.37 -18.89
N SER A 219 -6.07 12.70 -18.89
CA SER A 219 -7.28 13.22 -19.53
C SER A 219 -8.39 13.68 -18.59
N ILE A 220 -8.09 14.02 -17.32
CA ILE A 220 -9.04 14.77 -16.50
C ILE A 220 -9.22 16.14 -17.17
N LYS A 221 -10.42 16.42 -17.61
CA LYS A 221 -10.74 17.75 -18.12
C LYS A 221 -10.51 18.76 -17.01
N LYS A 222 -9.89 19.88 -17.35
CA LYS A 222 -9.54 20.96 -16.41
C LYS A 222 -10.75 21.39 -15.55
N ASP A 223 -11.93 21.34 -16.10
CA ASP A 223 -13.20 21.70 -15.46
C ASP A 223 -13.65 20.66 -14.40
N GLU A 224 -13.36 19.37 -14.62
CA GLU A 224 -13.68 18.31 -13.65
C GLU A 224 -12.70 18.32 -12.47
N LEU A 225 -11.47 18.70 -12.71
CA LEU A 225 -10.45 18.86 -11.66
C LEU A 225 -10.81 20.01 -10.71
N GLY A 226 -11.31 21.14 -11.24
CA GLY A 226 -11.77 22.27 -10.44
C GLY A 226 -12.86 21.88 -9.44
N ALA A 227 -13.92 21.22 -9.89
CA ALA A 227 -15.01 20.77 -9.03
C ALA A 227 -14.56 19.78 -7.95
N TYR A 228 -13.57 18.95 -8.26
CA TYR A 228 -12.99 18.01 -7.30
C TYR A 228 -12.14 18.71 -6.24
N ASN A 229 -11.36 19.71 -6.65
CA ASN A 229 -10.56 20.53 -5.74
C ASN A 229 -11.44 21.30 -4.76
N ASP A 230 -12.54 21.91 -5.23
CA ASP A 230 -13.52 22.58 -4.38
C ASP A 230 -14.16 21.61 -3.37
N PHE A 231 -14.43 20.38 -3.79
CA PHE A 231 -14.95 19.34 -2.90
C PHE A 231 -13.96 18.99 -1.78
N LEU A 232 -12.67 18.78 -2.08
CA LEU A 232 -11.64 18.49 -1.08
C LEU A 232 -11.38 19.70 -0.19
N ALA A 233 -11.23 20.89 -0.76
CA ALA A 233 -10.96 22.13 -0.03
C ALA A 233 -12.07 22.46 0.98
N SER A 234 -13.33 22.28 0.59
CA SER A 234 -14.48 22.52 1.50
C SER A 234 -14.56 21.53 2.66
N ARG A 235 -13.80 20.42 2.62
CA ARG A 235 -13.76 19.36 3.64
C ARG A 235 -12.35 19.08 4.14
N GLN A 236 -11.43 20.01 3.94
CA GLN A 236 -10.01 19.87 4.28
C GLN A 236 -9.79 19.36 5.70
N LYS A 237 -10.45 19.98 6.69
CA LYS A 237 -10.36 19.61 8.11
C LYS A 237 -10.65 18.13 8.38
N TRP A 238 -11.54 17.53 7.59
CA TRP A 238 -12.02 16.15 7.79
C TRP A 238 -11.29 15.12 6.96
N LEU A 239 -10.80 15.52 5.79
CA LEU A 239 -10.23 14.62 4.80
C LEU A 239 -8.73 14.76 4.64
N LEU A 240 -8.21 15.98 4.61
CA LEU A 240 -6.81 16.25 4.30
C LEU A 240 -5.97 16.58 5.54
N ASP A 241 -6.55 17.32 6.50
CA ASP A 241 -5.89 17.71 7.75
C ASP A 241 -6.41 16.90 8.94
N ASN A 242 -6.61 15.60 8.74
CA ASN A 242 -7.12 14.69 9.76
C ASN A 242 -6.22 13.46 9.92
N PRO A 243 -5.36 13.41 10.96
CA PRO A 243 -4.48 12.27 11.19
C PRO A 243 -5.20 10.93 11.39
N ALA A 244 -6.46 10.93 11.86
CA ALA A 244 -7.25 9.71 12.00
C ALA A 244 -7.51 8.99 10.68
N MET A 245 -7.33 9.67 9.54
CA MET A 245 -7.43 9.06 8.22
C MET A 245 -6.36 7.99 7.95
N LEU A 246 -5.29 7.92 8.75
CA LEU A 246 -4.31 6.82 8.72
C LEU A 246 -4.85 5.52 9.30
N PHE A 247 -5.90 5.58 10.10
CA PHE A 247 -6.47 4.43 10.81
C PHE A 247 -7.69 3.82 10.13
N VAL A 248 -8.08 4.34 8.95
CA VAL A 248 -9.33 3.97 8.29
C VAL A 248 -9.46 2.49 7.93
N ILE A 249 -10.67 2.01 7.97
CA ILE A 249 -11.12 0.71 7.48
C ILE A 249 -12.05 0.99 6.28
N PRO A 250 -11.92 0.32 5.16
CA PRO A 250 -10.89 -0.55 4.67
C PRO A 250 -9.78 0.19 3.90
N SER A 251 -8.60 -0.40 3.84
CA SER A 251 -7.48 0.01 2.97
C SER A 251 -6.92 1.43 3.15
N PRO A 252 -6.22 1.71 4.27
CA PRO A 252 -5.57 3.02 4.48
C PRO A 252 -4.52 3.34 3.40
N GLY A 253 -3.74 2.35 2.93
CA GLY A 253 -2.73 2.56 1.89
C GLY A 253 -3.34 2.98 0.55
N THR A 254 -4.45 2.37 0.13
CA THR A 254 -5.15 2.78 -1.10
C THR A 254 -5.71 4.19 -0.95
N PHE A 255 -6.27 4.53 0.23
CA PHE A 255 -6.76 5.87 0.51
C PHE A 255 -5.64 6.91 0.38
N ILE A 256 -4.48 6.67 1.02
CA ILE A 256 -3.34 7.59 1.00
C ILE A 256 -2.75 7.68 -0.40
N SER A 257 -2.63 6.56 -1.12
CA SER A 257 -2.17 6.55 -2.51
C SER A 257 -3.10 7.39 -3.41
N TYR A 258 -4.41 7.31 -3.23
CA TYR A 258 -5.34 8.11 -4.02
C TYR A 258 -5.30 9.59 -3.65
N VAL A 259 -5.41 9.93 -2.35
CA VAL A 259 -5.35 11.32 -1.91
C VAL A 259 -3.98 11.91 -2.20
N GLY A 260 -2.90 11.17 -1.91
CA GLY A 260 -1.53 11.57 -2.20
C GLY A 260 -1.30 11.82 -3.68
N ALA A 261 -1.77 10.91 -4.56
CA ALA A 261 -1.67 11.10 -6.01
C ALA A 261 -2.37 12.37 -6.49
N TYR A 262 -3.51 12.73 -5.91
CA TYR A 262 -4.22 13.94 -6.29
C TYR A 262 -3.60 15.20 -5.69
N VAL A 263 -3.27 15.20 -4.41
CA VAL A 263 -2.66 16.34 -3.72
C VAL A 263 -1.25 16.62 -4.26
N MET A 264 -0.49 15.55 -4.59
CA MET A 264 0.87 15.64 -5.11
C MET A 264 0.96 15.63 -6.63
N PHE A 265 -0.15 15.43 -7.33
CA PHE A 265 -0.16 15.43 -8.80
C PHE A 265 0.52 16.68 -9.37
N ASP A 266 0.25 17.83 -8.78
CA ASP A 266 0.85 19.07 -9.19
C ASP A 266 2.33 19.19 -8.82
N VAL A 267 2.75 18.66 -7.67
CA VAL A 267 4.17 18.63 -7.26
C VAL A 267 4.95 17.68 -8.15
N ALA A 268 4.45 16.48 -8.38
CA ALA A 268 5.10 15.47 -9.21
C ALA A 268 5.19 15.89 -10.69
N PHE A 269 4.21 16.65 -11.19
CA PHE A 269 4.15 17.10 -12.58
C PHE A 269 4.59 18.56 -12.77
N THR A 270 4.83 19.32 -11.70
CA THR A 270 5.47 20.62 -11.82
C THR A 270 6.94 20.40 -12.19
N ARG A 271 7.28 20.66 -13.45
CA ARG A 271 8.63 20.47 -13.93
C ARG A 271 9.58 21.42 -13.21
N LYS A 272 10.73 20.90 -12.76
CA LYS A 272 11.80 21.70 -12.22
C LYS A 272 12.29 22.68 -13.30
N GLU A 273 12.41 23.96 -12.95
CA GLU A 273 12.94 25.00 -13.86
C GLU A 273 14.46 24.94 -13.93
N ASP A 274 15.02 25.41 -15.06
CA ASP A 274 16.47 25.44 -15.24
C ASP A 274 17.11 26.36 -14.18
N GLY A 275 18.08 25.81 -13.45
CA GLY A 275 18.77 26.52 -12.37
C GLY A 275 18.03 26.56 -11.04
N GLU A 276 16.81 26.05 -10.96
CA GLU A 276 16.05 25.96 -9.72
C GLU A 276 16.68 24.94 -8.76
N SER A 277 16.81 25.30 -7.47
CA SER A 277 17.17 24.30 -6.46
C SER A 277 16.01 23.32 -6.19
N ARG A 278 16.30 22.12 -5.65
CA ARG A 278 15.24 21.18 -5.23
C ARG A 278 14.32 21.78 -4.17
N ALA A 279 14.89 22.53 -3.24
CA ALA A 279 14.11 23.19 -2.18
C ALA A 279 13.15 24.24 -2.76
N ASP A 280 13.58 25.01 -3.76
CA ASP A 280 12.72 26.00 -4.42
C ASP A 280 11.63 25.33 -5.25
N HIS A 281 11.97 24.27 -5.96
CA HIS A 281 11.00 23.45 -6.70
C HIS A 281 9.90 22.93 -5.79
N TYR A 282 10.23 22.27 -4.67
CA TYR A 282 9.23 21.77 -3.73
C TYR A 282 8.40 22.89 -3.10
N ARG A 283 9.00 24.00 -2.72
CA ARG A 283 8.26 25.17 -2.23
C ARG A 283 7.27 25.71 -3.26
N ARG A 284 7.71 25.88 -4.50
CA ARG A 284 6.87 26.37 -5.60
C ARG A 284 5.74 25.36 -5.89
N ALA A 285 6.03 24.08 -5.99
CA ALA A 285 5.04 23.03 -6.24
C ALA A 285 4.01 22.92 -5.10
N THR A 286 4.46 23.02 -3.85
CA THR A 286 3.57 23.07 -2.68
C THR A 286 2.69 24.30 -2.70
N HIS A 287 3.24 25.46 -3.04
CA HIS A 287 2.48 26.70 -3.16
C HIS A 287 1.41 26.61 -4.27
N ILE A 288 1.75 26.06 -5.43
CA ILE A 288 0.79 25.81 -6.52
C ILE A 288 -0.34 24.87 -6.03
N ALA A 289 0.00 23.82 -5.29
CA ALA A 289 -1.00 22.89 -4.74
C ALA A 289 -1.91 23.60 -3.72
N GLN A 290 -1.35 24.42 -2.83
CA GLN A 290 -2.10 25.22 -1.86
C GLN A 290 -3.06 26.20 -2.54
N GLU A 291 -2.60 26.96 -3.52
CA GLU A 291 -3.45 27.87 -4.29
C GLU A 291 -4.57 27.13 -5.04
N ARG A 292 -4.25 25.99 -5.65
CA ARG A 292 -5.20 25.22 -6.44
C ARG A 292 -6.27 24.55 -5.58
N TYR A 293 -5.90 24.04 -4.43
CA TYR A 293 -6.82 23.34 -3.51
C TYR A 293 -7.40 24.25 -2.43
N GLY A 294 -7.05 25.54 -2.41
CA GLY A 294 -7.50 26.49 -1.39
C GLY A 294 -6.95 26.18 0.00
N LEU A 295 -5.79 25.51 0.09
CA LEU A 295 -5.16 25.16 1.35
C LEU A 295 -4.41 26.39 1.91
N ILE A 296 -4.59 26.69 3.21
CA ILE A 296 -3.91 27.83 3.86
C ILE A 296 -2.47 27.46 4.22
N ASP A 297 -2.29 26.24 4.74
CA ASP A 297 -1.01 25.66 5.13
C ASP A 297 -0.84 24.27 4.53
N THR A 298 0.36 23.69 4.63
CA THR A 298 0.59 22.30 4.25
C THR A 298 -0.19 21.39 5.20
N ASP A 299 -1.28 20.79 4.73
CA ASP A 299 -2.08 19.88 5.53
C ASP A 299 -1.38 18.53 5.78
N PHE A 300 -1.93 17.75 6.72
CA PHE A 300 -1.36 16.48 7.14
C PHE A 300 -1.12 15.49 5.98
N MET A 301 -2.10 15.34 5.10
CA MET A 301 -2.01 14.40 3.97
C MET A 301 -1.01 14.87 2.92
N GLN A 302 -0.90 16.18 2.68
CA GLN A 302 0.10 16.74 1.79
C GLN A 302 1.52 16.51 2.32
N GLN A 303 1.73 16.65 3.63
CA GLN A 303 3.02 16.36 4.25
C GLN A 303 3.42 14.89 4.11
N ILE A 304 2.47 13.95 4.29
CA ILE A 304 2.72 12.52 4.03
C ILE A 304 3.10 12.30 2.56
N ALA A 305 2.34 12.88 1.64
CA ALA A 305 2.60 12.74 0.21
C ALA A 305 3.97 13.30 -0.20
N LEU A 306 4.41 14.42 0.38
CA LEU A 306 5.77 14.94 0.19
C LEU A 306 6.84 13.95 0.66
N CYS A 307 6.67 13.34 1.84
CA CYS A 307 7.59 12.34 2.35
C CYS A 307 7.63 11.10 1.45
N CYS A 308 6.46 10.57 1.06
CA CYS A 308 6.34 9.43 0.17
C CYS A 308 7.03 9.68 -1.17
N HIS A 309 6.81 10.85 -1.77
CA HIS A 309 7.45 11.22 -3.03
C HIS A 309 8.98 11.21 -2.94
N VAL A 310 9.54 11.81 -1.88
CA VAL A 310 10.99 11.81 -1.65
C VAL A 310 11.53 10.39 -1.48
N PHE A 311 10.86 9.56 -0.70
CA PHE A 311 11.31 8.18 -0.51
C PHE A 311 11.18 7.35 -1.78
N ARG A 312 10.06 7.46 -2.50
CA ARG A 312 9.82 6.71 -3.72
C ARG A 312 10.85 7.01 -4.80
N GLU A 313 11.11 8.29 -5.10
CA GLU A 313 12.06 8.66 -6.16
C GLU A 313 13.50 8.25 -5.85
N ASN A 314 13.88 8.24 -4.56
CA ASN A 314 15.26 7.95 -4.17
C ASN A 314 15.49 6.49 -3.77
N LEU A 315 14.46 5.76 -3.31
CA LEU A 315 14.56 4.34 -2.97
C LEU A 315 14.43 3.44 -4.20
N LEU A 316 13.62 3.82 -5.18
CA LEU A 316 13.51 3.10 -6.45
C LEU A 316 14.77 3.24 -7.30
N ASP A 317 15.48 4.36 -7.20
CA ASP A 317 16.79 4.53 -7.78
C ASP A 317 17.85 3.92 -6.84
N LYS A 318 18.01 2.60 -6.94
CA LYS A 318 18.86 1.76 -6.07
C LYS A 318 20.34 2.19 -6.01
N GLY A 319 20.71 3.24 -6.72
CA GLY A 319 22.03 3.88 -6.72
C GLY A 319 22.12 5.22 -6.01
N SER A 320 20.99 5.75 -5.47
CA SER A 320 21.00 7.09 -4.89
C SER A 320 21.95 7.22 -3.71
N ASP A 321 22.84 8.21 -3.80
CA ASP A 321 23.77 8.56 -2.75
C ASP A 321 23.01 9.06 -1.51
N PRO A 322 23.39 8.66 -0.28
CA PRO A 322 22.83 9.21 0.96
C PRO A 322 22.87 10.74 1.03
N ASP A 323 23.85 11.38 0.38
CA ASP A 323 23.95 12.84 0.33
C ASP A 323 22.85 13.45 -0.56
N VAL A 324 22.46 12.79 -1.65
CA VAL A 324 21.32 13.18 -2.49
C VAL A 324 20.01 13.07 -1.71
N LEU A 325 19.81 11.98 -0.97
CA LEU A 325 18.65 11.83 -0.12
C LEU A 325 18.60 12.90 0.98
N ALA A 326 19.74 13.23 1.59
CA ALA A 326 19.86 14.31 2.57
C ALA A 326 19.49 15.69 1.97
N GLU A 327 19.85 15.95 0.71
CA GLU A 327 19.45 17.16 0.00
C GLU A 327 17.92 17.25 -0.16
N TYR A 328 17.28 16.15 -0.56
CA TYR A 328 15.80 16.08 -0.66
C TYR A 328 15.13 16.30 0.70
N PHE A 329 15.63 15.65 1.75
CA PHE A 329 15.10 15.84 3.10
C PHE A 329 15.21 17.28 3.56
N THR A 330 16.37 17.92 3.32
CA THR A 330 16.58 19.33 3.66
C THR A 330 15.60 20.23 2.92
N ALA A 331 15.23 19.87 1.69
CA ALA A 331 14.27 20.62 0.89
C ALA A 331 12.84 20.56 1.44
N ILE A 332 12.39 19.40 1.94
CA ILE A 332 11.00 19.20 2.37
C ILE A 332 10.77 19.49 3.86
N ILE A 333 11.77 19.34 4.72
CA ILE A 333 11.62 19.54 6.18
C ILE A 333 10.95 20.88 6.55
N PRO A 334 11.28 22.01 5.92
CA PRO A 334 10.60 23.27 6.22
C PRO A 334 9.10 23.29 5.89
N LEU A 335 8.64 22.34 5.10
CA LEU A 335 7.22 22.19 4.69
C LEU A 335 6.45 21.24 5.61
N ILE A 336 7.15 20.55 6.53
CA ILE A 336 6.55 19.58 7.44
C ILE A 336 6.33 20.25 8.81
N SER A 337 5.07 20.50 9.14
CA SER A 337 4.67 21.05 10.43
C SER A 337 4.17 19.97 11.41
N SER A 338 3.81 18.77 10.91
CA SER A 338 3.37 17.66 11.74
C SER A 338 4.54 16.93 12.39
N PRO A 339 4.62 16.86 13.74
CA PRO A 339 5.66 16.11 14.43
C PRO A 339 5.59 14.62 14.12
N ILE A 340 4.40 14.09 13.91
CA ILE A 340 4.18 12.67 13.52
C ILE A 340 4.87 12.38 12.20
N VAL A 341 4.59 13.18 11.17
CA VAL A 341 5.18 13.00 9.83
C VAL A 341 6.69 13.18 9.89
N ALA A 342 7.17 14.22 10.59
CA ALA A 342 8.61 14.49 10.75
C ALA A 342 9.34 13.32 11.43
N GLN A 343 8.75 12.74 12.49
CA GLN A 343 9.34 11.61 13.19
C GLN A 343 9.45 10.37 12.29
N HIS A 344 8.39 9.98 11.59
CA HIS A 344 8.41 8.84 10.67
C HIS A 344 9.41 9.04 9.52
N ALA A 345 9.44 10.23 8.92
CA ALA A 345 10.40 10.56 7.87
C ALA A 345 11.85 10.44 8.38
N LEU A 346 12.13 10.96 9.59
CA LEU A 346 13.45 10.90 10.19
C LEU A 346 13.88 9.46 10.51
N ASP A 347 12.98 8.65 11.07
CA ASP A 347 13.29 7.27 11.42
C ASP A 347 13.56 6.45 10.16
N ARG A 348 12.82 6.70 9.09
CA ARG A 348 13.06 6.09 7.78
C ARG A 348 14.42 6.47 7.19
N TYR A 349 14.76 7.75 7.22
CA TYR A 349 16.07 8.23 6.78
C TYR A 349 17.21 7.57 7.58
N ARG A 350 17.09 7.51 8.92
CA ARG A 350 18.09 6.84 9.79
C ARG A 350 18.22 5.36 9.45
N GLN A 351 17.12 4.67 9.24
CA GLN A 351 17.12 3.26 8.86
C GLN A 351 17.82 3.04 7.52
N TYR A 352 17.53 3.87 6.52
CA TYR A 352 18.18 3.82 5.21
C TYR A 352 19.70 4.03 5.29
N VAL A 353 20.15 5.04 6.03
CA VAL A 353 21.59 5.30 6.23
C VAL A 353 22.25 4.13 6.96
N LYS A 354 21.61 3.62 8.02
CA LYS A 354 22.12 2.47 8.77
C LYS A 354 22.26 1.20 7.90
N GLN A 355 21.31 0.92 7.05
CA GLN A 355 21.36 -0.23 6.13
C GLN A 355 22.54 -0.14 5.14
N ARG A 356 22.94 1.06 4.74
CA ARG A 356 24.08 1.27 3.83
C ARG A 356 25.45 1.28 4.54
N GLU A 357 25.50 1.76 5.78
CA GLU A 357 26.75 1.79 6.56
C GLU A 357 27.12 0.42 7.14
N LEU A 358 26.14 -0.43 7.42
CA LEU A 358 26.36 -1.76 7.99
C LEU A 358 26.28 -2.82 6.87
N LYS A 359 27.43 -3.24 6.35
CA LYS A 359 27.57 -4.50 5.61
C LYS A 359 27.49 -5.69 6.61
N VAL A 360 26.45 -5.76 7.41
CA VAL A 360 26.19 -6.93 8.25
C VAL A 360 25.51 -7.95 7.38
N VAL A 361 26.27 -8.95 6.96
CA VAL A 361 25.69 -10.18 6.39
C VAL A 361 25.10 -10.96 7.55
N GLU A 362 23.86 -10.68 7.91
CA GLU A 362 23.11 -11.58 8.77
C GLU A 362 22.81 -12.85 7.98
N LEU A 363 23.39 -13.96 8.39
CA LEU A 363 23.01 -15.29 7.92
C LEU A 363 21.62 -15.59 8.50
N LYS A 364 20.58 -15.09 7.82
CA LYS A 364 19.20 -15.46 8.15
C LYS A 364 18.99 -16.93 7.82
N PRO A 365 18.31 -17.71 8.69
CA PRO A 365 17.94 -19.07 8.33
C PRO A 365 17.10 -19.04 7.04
N MET A 366 17.32 -20.04 6.18
CA MET A 366 16.57 -20.18 4.93
C MET A 366 15.08 -20.31 5.22
N THR A 367 14.28 -19.45 4.64
CA THR A 367 12.82 -19.48 4.77
C THR A 367 12.22 -20.55 3.85
N LYS A 368 10.95 -20.88 4.05
CA LYS A 368 10.23 -21.78 3.12
C LYS A 368 10.12 -21.16 1.71
N GLY A 369 9.92 -19.84 1.63
CA GLY A 369 9.94 -19.10 0.36
C GLY A 369 11.28 -19.17 -0.35
N ASP A 370 12.41 -19.11 0.39
CA ASP A 370 13.75 -19.31 -0.18
C ASP A 370 13.90 -20.70 -0.79
N SER A 371 13.46 -21.73 -0.08
CA SER A 371 13.57 -23.12 -0.53
C SER A 371 12.71 -23.37 -1.78
N ILE A 372 11.50 -22.81 -1.83
CA ILE A 372 10.61 -22.91 -2.98
C ILE A 372 11.23 -22.19 -4.19
N PHE A 373 11.70 -20.97 -4.00
CA PHE A 373 12.32 -20.20 -5.07
C PHE A 373 13.56 -20.86 -5.62
N GLN A 374 14.44 -21.35 -4.75
CA GLN A 374 15.63 -22.13 -5.18
C GLN A 374 15.25 -23.36 -5.99
N ARG A 375 14.25 -24.13 -5.58
CA ARG A 375 13.76 -25.28 -6.36
C ARG A 375 13.29 -24.87 -7.76
N ILE A 376 12.65 -23.70 -7.91
CA ILE A 376 12.17 -23.18 -9.17
C ILE A 376 13.33 -22.79 -10.08
N ILE A 377 14.38 -22.14 -9.58
CA ILE A 377 15.48 -21.63 -10.41
C ILE A 377 16.61 -22.62 -10.62
N GLU A 378 16.77 -23.64 -9.78
CA GLU A 378 17.87 -24.63 -9.85
C GLU A 378 18.01 -25.29 -11.24
N PRO A 379 16.92 -25.66 -11.96
CA PRO A 379 17.04 -26.24 -13.32
C PRO A 379 17.69 -25.31 -14.34
N TYR A 380 17.71 -24.01 -14.07
CA TYR A 380 18.17 -22.96 -14.99
C TYR A 380 19.53 -22.39 -14.62
N LYS A 381 20.24 -22.99 -13.68
CA LYS A 381 21.55 -22.56 -13.22
C LYS A 381 22.53 -22.39 -14.40
N GLY A 382 23.35 -21.36 -14.37
CA GLY A 382 24.22 -20.98 -15.48
C GLY A 382 23.58 -20.03 -16.50
N ASN A 383 22.28 -19.76 -16.38
CA ASN A 383 21.59 -18.73 -17.16
C ASN A 383 21.24 -17.52 -16.27
N ALA A 384 21.21 -16.34 -16.86
CA ALA A 384 20.53 -15.19 -16.26
C ALA A 384 19.02 -15.30 -16.44
N LEU A 385 18.24 -15.01 -15.39
CA LEU A 385 16.80 -15.21 -15.43
C LEU A 385 16.05 -13.88 -15.27
N TYR A 386 15.06 -13.68 -16.12
CA TYR A 386 13.96 -12.75 -15.91
C TYR A 386 12.83 -13.51 -15.21
N VAL A 387 12.55 -13.19 -13.98
CA VAL A 387 11.50 -13.86 -13.20
C VAL A 387 10.34 -12.91 -13.04
N HIS A 388 9.18 -13.28 -13.54
CA HIS A 388 7.96 -12.48 -13.55
C HIS A 388 6.86 -13.21 -12.79
N PHE A 389 6.37 -12.59 -11.73
CA PHE A 389 5.23 -13.06 -10.94
C PHE A 389 3.95 -12.45 -11.48
N TRP A 390 3.00 -13.28 -11.88
CA TRP A 390 1.82 -12.83 -12.59
C TRP A 390 0.57 -13.64 -12.26
N GLY A 391 -0.59 -13.22 -12.79
CA GLY A 391 -1.84 -13.97 -12.72
C GLY A 391 -2.72 -13.72 -13.95
N MET A 392 -3.53 -14.70 -14.32
CA MET A 392 -4.44 -14.57 -15.47
C MET A 392 -5.45 -13.43 -15.31
N TYR A 393 -5.85 -13.11 -14.09
CA TYR A 393 -6.71 -11.97 -13.73
C TYR A 393 -6.00 -10.61 -13.83
N CYS A 394 -4.67 -10.60 -13.86
CA CYS A 394 -3.86 -9.38 -13.83
C CYS A 394 -3.72 -8.76 -15.23
N GLY A 395 -4.50 -7.73 -15.51
CA GLY A 395 -4.45 -7.00 -16.79
C GLY A 395 -3.07 -6.39 -17.08
N PRO A 396 -2.45 -5.62 -16.16
CA PRO A 396 -1.09 -5.09 -16.33
C PRO A 396 -0.05 -6.17 -16.61
N CYS A 397 -0.09 -7.31 -15.90
CA CYS A 397 0.84 -8.44 -16.14
C CYS A 397 0.78 -8.92 -17.58
N ARG A 398 -0.44 -9.13 -18.09
CA ARG A 398 -0.64 -9.58 -19.48
C ARG A 398 -0.12 -8.56 -20.50
N ALA A 399 -0.29 -7.26 -20.21
CA ALA A 399 0.23 -6.20 -21.07
C ALA A 399 1.77 -6.17 -21.09
N GLU A 400 2.42 -6.35 -19.94
CA GLU A 400 3.88 -6.44 -19.83
C GLU A 400 4.42 -7.66 -20.57
N MET A 401 3.81 -8.84 -20.38
CA MET A 401 4.21 -10.07 -21.08
C MET A 401 4.09 -9.94 -22.60
N LEU A 402 3.07 -9.25 -23.09
CA LEU A 402 2.93 -8.96 -24.53
C LEU A 402 4.04 -8.02 -25.03
N ALA A 403 4.41 -7.03 -24.26
CA ALA A 403 5.50 -6.09 -24.59
C ALA A 403 6.88 -6.78 -24.55
N GLU A 404 7.09 -7.73 -23.63
CA GLU A 404 8.35 -8.46 -23.48
C GLU A 404 8.53 -9.63 -24.47
N ARG A 405 7.50 -10.02 -25.20
CA ARG A 405 7.49 -11.15 -26.11
C ARG A 405 8.65 -11.13 -27.13
N GLU A 406 8.92 -9.96 -27.72
CA GLU A 406 10.00 -9.80 -28.71
C GLU A 406 11.38 -9.92 -28.04
N LYS A 407 11.51 -9.49 -26.80
CA LYS A 407 12.74 -9.60 -26.02
C LYS A 407 13.04 -11.07 -25.71
N ALA A 408 12.04 -11.87 -25.34
CA ALA A 408 12.21 -13.30 -25.10
C ALA A 408 12.68 -14.05 -26.35
N GLU A 409 12.17 -13.68 -27.53
CA GLU A 409 12.63 -14.25 -28.81
C GLU A 409 14.07 -13.83 -29.15
N LEU A 410 14.45 -12.57 -28.86
CA LEU A 410 15.80 -12.06 -29.08
C LEU A 410 16.88 -12.84 -28.32
N PHE A 411 16.55 -13.33 -27.13
CA PHE A 411 17.50 -14.02 -26.25
C PHE A 411 17.35 -15.56 -26.23
N LYS A 412 16.52 -16.16 -27.11
CA LYS A 412 16.23 -17.61 -27.11
C LYS A 412 17.46 -18.51 -27.19
N ASP A 413 18.50 -18.10 -27.94
CA ASP A 413 19.74 -18.84 -28.15
C ASP A 413 20.89 -18.35 -27.22
N LYS A 414 20.60 -17.52 -26.23
CA LYS A 414 21.53 -17.00 -25.25
C LYS A 414 21.32 -17.68 -23.90
N PRO A 415 22.30 -17.64 -22.98
CA PRO A 415 22.11 -18.14 -21.62
C PRO A 415 21.27 -17.17 -20.77
N VAL A 416 20.08 -16.90 -21.26
CA VAL A 416 19.06 -16.03 -20.63
C VAL A 416 17.72 -16.74 -20.74
N ARG A 417 16.96 -16.77 -19.66
CA ARG A 417 15.63 -17.42 -19.62
C ARG A 417 14.59 -16.48 -19.03
N PHE A 418 13.36 -16.62 -19.50
CA PHE A 418 12.18 -15.94 -18.99
C PHE A 418 11.35 -16.95 -18.20
N ILE A 419 11.15 -16.68 -16.92
CA ILE A 419 10.44 -17.55 -15.98
C ILE A 419 9.19 -16.81 -15.55
N TYR A 420 8.02 -17.37 -15.79
CA TYR A 420 6.72 -16.82 -15.42
C TYR A 420 6.10 -17.68 -14.32
N ILE A 421 5.93 -17.12 -13.13
CA ILE A 421 5.40 -17.83 -11.97
C ILE A 421 3.98 -17.34 -11.70
N CYS A 422 3.03 -18.25 -11.57
CA CYS A 422 1.65 -17.93 -11.23
C CYS A 422 1.06 -18.89 -10.19
N ASP A 423 0.10 -18.39 -9.42
CA ASP A 423 -0.73 -19.16 -8.51
C ASP A 423 -1.73 -20.01 -9.30
N GLU A 424 -1.69 -21.34 -9.17
CA GLU A 424 -2.55 -22.27 -9.88
C GLU A 424 -4.04 -22.10 -9.52
N LYS A 425 -4.35 -21.71 -8.29
CA LYS A 425 -5.73 -21.46 -7.83
C LYS A 425 -6.34 -20.23 -8.53
N GLU A 426 -5.58 -19.14 -8.62
CA GLU A 426 -6.02 -17.87 -9.21
C GLU A 426 -5.82 -17.83 -10.73
N SER A 427 -5.02 -18.73 -11.28
CA SER A 427 -4.72 -18.86 -12.70
C SER A 427 -4.90 -20.30 -13.16
N PRO A 428 -6.15 -20.77 -13.32
CA PRO A 428 -6.45 -22.14 -13.73
C PRO A 428 -5.73 -22.50 -15.06
N ARG A 429 -5.13 -23.69 -15.13
CA ARG A 429 -4.21 -24.10 -16.23
C ARG A 429 -4.84 -23.94 -17.61
N GLU A 430 -5.99 -24.53 -17.86
CA GLU A 430 -6.59 -24.59 -19.20
C GLU A 430 -6.78 -23.19 -19.83
N PRO A 431 -7.48 -22.21 -19.20
CA PRO A 431 -7.62 -20.88 -19.78
C PRO A 431 -6.30 -20.11 -19.83
N THR A 432 -5.38 -20.36 -18.88
CA THR A 432 -4.08 -19.70 -18.83
C THR A 432 -3.20 -20.18 -19.97
N GLU A 433 -3.04 -21.48 -20.16
CA GLU A 433 -2.23 -22.08 -21.24
C GLU A 433 -2.78 -21.71 -22.62
N LYS A 434 -4.11 -21.69 -22.76
CA LYS A 434 -4.75 -21.20 -23.99
C LYS A 434 -4.37 -19.74 -24.28
N TRP A 435 -4.45 -18.85 -23.29
CA TRP A 435 -4.09 -17.44 -23.48
C TRP A 435 -2.60 -17.28 -23.83
N LEU A 436 -1.71 -18.02 -23.18
CA LEU A 436 -0.27 -18.01 -23.45
C LEU A 436 0.02 -18.46 -24.90
N ALA A 437 -0.64 -19.51 -25.33
CA ALA A 437 -0.50 -20.04 -26.72
C ALA A 437 -1.06 -19.04 -27.74
N ASP A 438 -2.27 -18.55 -27.57
CA ASP A 438 -2.94 -17.59 -28.46
C ASP A 438 -2.11 -16.30 -28.66
N ASN A 439 -1.35 -15.89 -27.63
CA ASN A 439 -0.52 -14.69 -27.65
C ASN A 439 0.98 -14.96 -27.91
N ASN A 440 1.35 -16.21 -28.17
CA ASN A 440 2.74 -16.63 -28.43
C ASN A 440 3.74 -16.18 -27.35
N ILE A 441 3.37 -16.32 -26.08
CA ILE A 441 4.24 -15.98 -24.95
C ILE A 441 5.24 -17.12 -24.74
N LYS A 442 6.52 -16.84 -25.00
CA LYS A 442 7.64 -17.79 -24.87
C LYS A 442 8.26 -17.67 -23.49
N GLY A 443 8.75 -18.77 -22.96
CA GLY A 443 9.44 -18.88 -21.69
C GLY A 443 8.98 -20.09 -20.89
N GLU A 444 9.44 -20.18 -19.66
CA GLU A 444 9.12 -21.25 -18.73
C GLU A 444 7.95 -20.82 -17.83
N HIS A 445 6.84 -21.54 -17.92
CA HIS A 445 5.63 -21.22 -17.16
C HIS A 445 5.50 -22.17 -15.97
N ILE A 446 5.67 -21.62 -14.77
CA ILE A 446 5.70 -22.35 -13.50
C ILE A 446 4.39 -22.07 -12.74
N TYR A 447 3.61 -23.12 -12.54
CA TYR A 447 2.44 -23.08 -11.67
C TYR A 447 2.85 -23.54 -10.28
N VAL A 448 2.62 -22.69 -9.29
CA VAL A 448 2.84 -23.02 -7.89
C VAL A 448 1.50 -23.20 -7.18
N SER A 449 1.46 -24.02 -6.14
CA SER A 449 0.27 -24.12 -5.31
C SER A 449 -0.02 -22.78 -4.63
N HIS A 450 -1.27 -22.55 -4.25
CA HIS A 450 -1.67 -21.33 -3.53
C HIS A 450 -0.87 -21.11 -2.24
N GLU A 451 -0.52 -22.19 -1.54
CA GLU A 451 0.35 -22.14 -0.34
C GLU A 451 1.78 -21.71 -0.70
N GLU A 452 2.36 -22.28 -1.76
CA GLU A 452 3.70 -21.90 -2.21
C GLU A 452 3.75 -20.45 -2.67
N TRP A 453 2.68 -19.98 -3.35
CA TRP A 453 2.55 -18.58 -3.74
C TRP A 453 2.63 -17.64 -2.53
N LYS A 454 1.94 -17.95 -1.43
CA LYS A 454 1.99 -17.15 -0.20
C LYS A 454 3.41 -17.03 0.37
N PHE A 455 4.18 -18.12 0.39
CA PHE A 455 5.58 -18.06 0.83
C PHE A 455 6.48 -17.27 -0.12
N LEU A 456 6.24 -17.36 -1.42
CA LEU A 456 6.94 -16.54 -2.40
C LEU A 456 6.55 -15.07 -2.27
N ALA A 457 5.28 -14.78 -2.03
CA ALA A 457 4.79 -13.43 -1.79
C ALA A 457 5.41 -12.81 -0.52
N GLU A 458 5.55 -13.57 0.56
CA GLU A 458 6.28 -13.12 1.76
C GLU A 458 7.77 -12.88 1.44
N LYS A 459 8.45 -13.83 0.76
CA LYS A 459 9.87 -13.71 0.42
C LYS A 459 10.19 -12.45 -0.39
N PHE A 460 9.40 -12.17 -1.41
CA PHE A 460 9.61 -11.06 -2.34
C PHE A 460 8.78 -9.82 -2.01
N ASN A 461 8.00 -9.90 -0.92
CA ASN A 461 7.08 -8.85 -0.50
C ASN A 461 6.08 -8.45 -1.61
N ILE A 462 5.50 -9.45 -2.29
CA ILE A 462 4.56 -9.24 -3.38
C ILE A 462 3.15 -8.99 -2.82
N TYR A 463 2.75 -7.74 -2.79
CA TYR A 463 1.40 -7.35 -2.41
C TYR A 463 0.37 -7.68 -3.50
N ALA A 464 0.73 -7.42 -4.75
CA ALA A 464 -0.06 -7.73 -5.93
C ALA A 464 0.85 -7.84 -7.16
N PRO A 465 0.55 -8.75 -8.11
CA PRO A 465 1.25 -8.75 -9.38
C PRO A 465 0.85 -7.52 -10.25
N PRO A 466 1.68 -7.07 -11.21
CA PRO A 466 2.96 -7.69 -11.60
C PRO A 466 4.10 -7.39 -10.61
N PHE A 467 4.97 -8.38 -10.45
CA PHE A 467 6.24 -8.19 -9.78
C PHE A 467 7.34 -8.91 -10.58
N SER A 468 8.49 -8.28 -10.75
CA SER A 468 9.60 -8.86 -11.51
C SER A 468 10.92 -8.73 -10.76
N THR A 469 11.75 -9.76 -10.84
CA THR A 469 13.12 -9.77 -10.33
C THR A 469 14.06 -10.46 -11.28
N GLY A 470 15.36 -10.22 -11.14
CA GLY A 470 16.41 -10.89 -11.86
C GLY A 470 17.08 -11.97 -11.03
N VAL A 471 17.65 -12.97 -11.72
CA VAL A 471 18.61 -13.91 -11.13
C VAL A 471 19.84 -13.96 -12.03
N ASP A 472 21.04 -13.86 -11.45
CA ASP A 472 22.28 -13.99 -12.21
C ASP A 472 22.59 -15.46 -12.53
N LYS A 473 23.63 -15.68 -13.33
CA LYS A 473 24.07 -17.04 -13.73
C LYS A 473 24.51 -17.92 -12.54
N ASP A 474 24.84 -17.32 -11.41
CA ASP A 474 25.29 -18.01 -10.20
C ASP A 474 24.11 -18.32 -9.24
N GLY A 475 22.90 -17.87 -9.58
CA GLY A 475 21.66 -18.09 -8.83
C GLY A 475 21.37 -17.02 -7.77
N ASN A 476 22.06 -15.89 -7.79
CA ASN A 476 21.80 -14.79 -6.87
C ASN A 476 20.68 -13.90 -7.40
N ILE A 477 19.81 -13.44 -6.50
CA ILE A 477 18.76 -12.48 -6.83
C ILE A 477 19.42 -11.13 -7.10
N VAL A 478 19.12 -10.55 -8.26
CA VAL A 478 19.65 -9.28 -8.75
C VAL A 478 18.53 -8.41 -9.29
N THR A 479 18.81 -7.18 -9.67
CA THR A 479 17.82 -6.32 -10.33
C THR A 479 17.59 -6.74 -11.79
N ILE A 480 16.42 -6.41 -12.34
CA ILE A 480 16.14 -6.59 -13.77
C ILE A 480 17.15 -5.84 -14.64
N ASN A 481 17.63 -4.67 -14.19
CA ASN A 481 18.65 -3.90 -14.93
C ASN A 481 19.99 -4.63 -14.99
N GLU A 482 20.40 -5.35 -13.96
CA GLU A 482 21.61 -6.16 -13.98
C GLU A 482 21.48 -7.31 -14.99
N VAL A 483 20.31 -7.97 -15.05
CA VAL A 483 20.02 -8.99 -16.06
C VAL A 483 20.00 -8.38 -17.47
N ASN A 484 19.41 -7.19 -17.64
CA ASN A 484 19.44 -6.46 -18.90
C ASN A 484 20.88 -6.19 -19.38
N ASN A 485 21.71 -5.64 -18.47
CA ASN A 485 23.11 -5.31 -18.82
C ASN A 485 23.86 -6.58 -19.26
N TYR A 486 23.76 -7.66 -18.49
CA TYR A 486 24.36 -8.94 -18.86
C TYR A 486 23.85 -9.47 -20.20
N ALA A 487 22.52 -9.46 -20.42
CA ALA A 487 21.90 -9.99 -21.64
C ALA A 487 22.28 -9.17 -22.87
N TYR A 488 22.23 -7.83 -22.79
CA TYR A 488 22.58 -6.97 -23.94
C TYR A 488 24.08 -6.93 -24.24
N ASP A 489 24.96 -7.13 -23.26
CA ASP A 489 26.39 -7.30 -23.52
C ASP A 489 26.71 -8.54 -24.36
N MET A 490 25.85 -9.57 -24.33
CA MET A 490 25.97 -10.76 -25.18
C MET A 490 25.53 -10.53 -26.63
N LEU A 491 24.93 -9.39 -26.94
CA LEU A 491 24.54 -9.04 -28.32
C LEU A 491 25.61 -8.22 -29.02
N LYS A 492 26.61 -7.69 -28.29
CA LYS A 492 27.78 -6.99 -28.84
C LYS A 492 28.80 -7.98 -29.34
#